data_436fe47e7b6ca09f675b1c1c2e2b54d5
#
_entry.id   436fe47e7b6ca09f675b1c1c2e2b54d5
#
_cell.length_a   1.000
_cell.length_b   1.000
_cell.length_c   1.000
_cell.angle_alpha   90.00
_cell.angle_beta   90.00
_cell.angle_gamma   90.00
#
_symmetry.space_group_name_H-M   'P 1'
#
loop_
_entity.id
_entity.type
_entity.pdbx_description
1 polymer ?
#
loop_
_entity_poly.entity_id
_entity_poly.type
_entity_poly.pdbx_seq_one_letter_code
_entity_poly.pdbx_strand_id
1 'polypeptide(L)'
;MGALGIQANRPHDAGSTVLRYPTMADSFHATTIISVRRDGKVVIGGDGQVTLGNTVVKANARKLRRLGKDGGVIAGFAGATADAFTLFELFEAKLDKHANNLTRAAVELAKEWRTDRRLGRLEAMLAVADKEASLLISGNGDVLEPEQGLIAIGSGGPFALAAAKALLEHSSLPARDIVEKALKIAGDICIYTNHNITIEEL
;
A
#
# COMPACT_ATOMS: atom_id res chain seq x y z
N MET A 1 6.42 78.15 31.80
CA MET A 1 5.24 77.36 32.14
C MET A 1 5.01 76.38 30.94
N GLY A 2 5.52 75.18 31.06
CA GLY A 2 5.51 74.18 29.99
C GLY A 2 4.29 73.33 30.11
N ALA A 3 3.62 73.13 29.01
CA ALA A 3 2.55 72.13 28.88
C ALA A 3 3.15 70.84 28.37
N LEU A 4 3.08 69.78 29.20
CA LEU A 4 3.42 68.36 28.80
C LEU A 4 2.34 67.84 27.89
N GLY A 5 2.69 67.54 26.66
CA GLY A 5 1.89 66.73 25.72
C GLY A 5 1.96 65.27 26.06
N ILE A 6 0.84 64.62 26.41
CA ILE A 6 0.70 63.19 26.60
C ILE A 6 0.45 62.61 25.23
N GLN A 7 1.43 61.90 24.71
CA GLN A 7 1.27 61.00 23.49
C GLN A 7 0.55 59.76 23.91
N ALA A 8 -0.64 59.56 23.37
CA ALA A 8 -1.38 58.30 23.50
C ALA A 8 -0.70 57.18 22.71
N ASN A 9 -0.26 56.20 23.43
CA ASN A 9 0.32 54.97 22.91
C ASN A 9 -0.78 54.14 22.22
N ARG A 10 -0.67 53.91 20.91
CA ARG A 10 -1.55 52.99 20.18
C ARG A 10 -1.21 51.56 20.58
N PRO A 11 -2.19 50.69 20.84
CA PRO A 11 -1.89 49.28 21.08
C PRO A 11 -1.35 48.62 19.80
N HIS A 12 -0.23 47.95 19.93
CA HIS A 12 0.30 47.04 18.92
C HIS A 12 -0.74 45.97 18.62
N ASP A 13 -1.18 45.95 17.38
CA ASP A 13 -1.96 44.89 16.79
C ASP A 13 -1.09 43.60 16.80
N ALA A 14 -1.27 42.78 17.84
CA ALA A 14 -0.67 41.48 17.91
C ALA A 14 -1.40 40.57 16.91
N GLY A 15 -0.90 40.55 15.68
CA GLY A 15 -1.36 39.61 14.67
C GLY A 15 -1.36 38.21 15.26
N SER A 16 -2.53 37.66 15.56
CA SER A 16 -2.72 36.29 15.96
C SER A 16 -2.32 35.44 14.77
N THR A 17 -1.09 34.97 14.78
CA THR A 17 -0.67 33.86 13.90
C THR A 17 -1.46 32.65 14.33
N VAL A 18 -2.66 32.47 13.74
CA VAL A 18 -3.39 31.21 13.83
C VAL A 18 -2.49 30.18 13.17
N LEU A 19 -1.81 29.38 13.98
CA LEU A 19 -1.17 28.17 13.55
C LEU A 19 -2.26 27.33 12.88
N ARG A 20 -2.37 27.42 11.55
CA ARG A 20 -3.13 26.45 10.77
C ARG A 20 -2.38 25.15 10.89
N TYR A 21 -2.79 24.32 11.84
CA TYR A 21 -2.48 22.89 11.74
C TYR A 21 -2.98 22.44 10.37
N PRO A 22 -2.16 21.75 9.57
CA PRO A 22 -2.67 21.14 8.37
C PRO A 22 -3.84 20.26 8.81
N THR A 23 -5.04 20.57 8.34
CA THR A 23 -6.15 19.65 8.39
C THR A 23 -5.64 18.44 7.63
N MET A 24 -5.39 17.32 8.33
CA MET A 24 -5.22 16.04 7.66
C MET A 24 -6.50 15.88 6.85
N ALA A 25 -6.40 16.05 5.54
CA ALA A 25 -7.47 15.65 4.65
C ALA A 25 -7.77 14.19 5.03
N ASP A 26 -9.04 13.89 5.29
CA ASP A 26 -9.47 12.54 5.64
C ASP A 26 -9.11 11.61 4.48
N SER A 27 -7.89 11.07 4.52
CA SER A 27 -7.39 10.16 3.52
C SER A 27 -7.78 8.74 3.95
N PHE A 28 -8.21 7.93 3.00
CA PHE A 28 -8.42 6.52 3.24
C PHE A 28 -7.05 5.87 3.48
N HIS A 29 -6.82 5.48 4.72
CA HIS A 29 -5.66 4.68 5.11
C HIS A 29 -6.18 3.32 5.55
N ALA A 30 -5.50 2.34 5.20
CA ALA A 30 -5.47 1.01 5.78
C ALA A 30 -5.24 -0.03 4.70
N THR A 31 -4.12 -0.59 4.73
CA THR A 31 -3.83 -1.77 3.94
C THR A 31 -2.54 -2.37 4.44
N THR A 32 -2.53 -3.67 4.59
CA THR A 32 -1.31 -4.44 4.69
C THR A 32 -1.39 -5.58 3.70
N ILE A 33 -0.49 -5.57 2.75
CA ILE A 33 -0.29 -6.68 1.81
C ILE A 33 1.12 -7.21 2.02
N ILE A 34 1.27 -8.52 2.02
CA ILE A 34 2.56 -9.18 2.04
C ILE A 34 2.60 -10.32 1.03
N SER A 35 3.71 -10.45 0.30
CA SER A 35 4.03 -11.57 -0.58
C SER A 35 5.28 -12.25 -0.09
N VAL A 36 5.23 -13.58 -0.02
CA VAL A 36 6.37 -14.42 0.37
C VAL A 36 6.54 -15.51 -0.68
N ARG A 37 7.76 -15.70 -1.15
CA ARG A 37 8.14 -16.80 -2.03
C ARG A 37 9.06 -17.77 -1.28
N ARG A 38 8.71 -19.07 -1.27
CA ARG A 38 9.51 -20.15 -0.68
C ARG A 38 9.19 -21.48 -1.33
N ASP A 39 10.20 -22.27 -1.59
CA ASP A 39 10.10 -23.65 -2.12
C ASP A 39 9.23 -23.75 -3.40
N GLY A 40 9.44 -22.81 -4.33
CA GLY A 40 8.72 -22.76 -5.60
C GLY A 40 7.27 -22.29 -5.52
N LYS A 41 6.78 -21.95 -4.34
CA LYS A 41 5.45 -21.39 -4.11
C LYS A 41 5.52 -19.89 -3.84
N VAL A 42 4.51 -19.15 -4.30
CA VAL A 42 4.30 -17.77 -3.93
C VAL A 42 2.95 -17.62 -3.24
N VAL A 43 2.96 -16.94 -2.11
CA VAL A 43 1.77 -16.67 -1.30
C VAL A 43 1.67 -15.18 -1.07
N ILE A 44 0.51 -14.61 -1.40
CA ILE A 44 0.18 -13.23 -1.09
C ILE A 44 -0.97 -13.19 -0.09
N GLY A 45 -0.80 -12.42 0.97
CA GLY A 45 -1.82 -12.19 1.98
C GLY A 45 -2.11 -10.71 2.16
N GLY A 46 -3.31 -10.40 2.62
CA GLY A 46 -3.71 -9.05 2.98
C GLY A 46 -4.74 -9.03 4.09
N ASP A 47 -4.75 -7.95 4.85
CA ASP A 47 -5.79 -7.68 5.85
C ASP A 47 -7.06 -7.11 5.20
N GLY A 48 -8.15 -7.02 5.97
CA GLY A 48 -9.45 -6.54 5.48
C GLY A 48 -9.83 -5.13 5.91
N GLN A 49 -8.98 -4.39 6.65
CA GLN A 49 -9.38 -3.10 7.21
C GLN A 49 -9.38 -1.98 6.17
N VAL A 50 -10.42 -1.15 6.20
CA VAL A 50 -10.47 0.17 5.54
C VAL A 50 -10.80 1.20 6.61
N THR A 51 -9.99 2.25 6.69
CA THR A 51 -10.08 3.30 7.72
C THR A 51 -10.21 4.66 7.03
N LEU A 52 -11.10 5.50 7.52
CA LEU A 52 -11.23 6.90 7.14
C LEU A 52 -10.83 7.75 8.35
N GLY A 53 -9.71 8.44 8.26
CA GLY A 53 -9.11 9.11 9.43
C GLY A 53 -8.87 8.12 10.56
N ASN A 54 -9.57 8.27 11.68
CA ASN A 54 -9.47 7.41 12.86
C ASN A 54 -10.63 6.40 13.00
N THR A 55 -11.47 6.24 11.95
CA THR A 55 -12.65 5.37 12.01
C THR A 55 -12.52 4.19 11.06
N VAL A 56 -12.69 2.97 11.57
CA VAL A 56 -12.79 1.77 10.74
C VAL A 56 -14.14 1.75 10.04
N VAL A 57 -14.14 1.91 8.71
CA VAL A 57 -15.39 1.93 7.91
C VAL A 57 -15.71 0.57 7.29
N LYS A 58 -14.72 -0.31 7.17
CA LYS A 58 -14.89 -1.69 6.71
C LYS A 58 -13.79 -2.57 7.30
N ALA A 59 -14.17 -3.78 7.73
CA ALA A 59 -13.23 -4.71 8.36
C ALA A 59 -12.89 -5.94 7.50
N ASN A 60 -13.59 -6.16 6.39
CA ASN A 60 -13.47 -7.36 5.55
C ASN A 60 -13.36 -7.03 4.05
N ALA A 61 -12.63 -5.97 3.70
CA ALA A 61 -12.37 -5.62 2.31
C ALA A 61 -11.45 -6.67 1.66
N ARG A 62 -11.75 -7.02 0.42
CA ARG A 62 -10.85 -7.87 -0.40
C ARG A 62 -9.86 -7.00 -1.12
N LYS A 63 -8.60 -7.12 -0.77
CA LYS A 63 -7.47 -6.35 -1.31
C LYS A 63 -6.60 -7.17 -2.26
N LEU A 64 -6.95 -8.43 -2.45
CA LEU A 64 -6.29 -9.37 -3.36
C LEU A 64 -7.21 -9.71 -4.52
N ARG A 65 -6.63 -9.91 -5.70
CA ARG A 65 -7.32 -10.36 -6.90
C ARG A 65 -6.45 -11.32 -7.70
N ARG A 66 -7.08 -12.35 -8.27
CA ARG A 66 -6.46 -13.17 -9.31
C ARG A 66 -6.71 -12.53 -10.66
N LEU A 67 -5.66 -12.40 -11.44
CA LEU A 67 -5.63 -11.76 -12.75
C LEU A 67 -5.02 -12.69 -13.80
N GLY A 68 -5.14 -12.27 -15.05
CA GLY A 68 -4.63 -13.02 -16.19
C GLY A 68 -5.53 -14.19 -16.59
N LYS A 69 -5.30 -14.79 -17.77
CA LYS A 69 -6.14 -15.77 -18.45
C LYS A 69 -6.23 -16.94 -17.48
N ASP A 70 -6.09 -17.51 -16.76
CA ASP A 70 -6.28 -18.69 -15.87
C ASP A 70 -6.07 -18.35 -14.38
N GLY A 71 -6.11 -17.05 -14.01
CA GLY A 71 -5.85 -16.63 -12.65
C GLY A 71 -4.40 -16.89 -12.20
N GLY A 72 -3.48 -16.96 -13.17
CA GLY A 72 -2.07 -17.27 -12.94
C GLY A 72 -1.24 -16.14 -12.34
N VAL A 73 -1.86 -14.98 -12.10
CA VAL A 73 -1.24 -13.83 -11.42
C VAL A 73 -2.07 -13.47 -10.20
N ILE A 74 -1.43 -13.28 -9.06
CA ILE A 74 -2.04 -12.69 -7.87
C ILE A 74 -1.58 -11.25 -7.75
N ALA A 75 -2.53 -10.34 -7.54
CA ALA A 75 -2.26 -8.93 -7.31
C ALA A 75 -2.83 -8.48 -5.96
N GLY A 76 -2.05 -7.73 -5.21
CA GLY A 76 -2.46 -7.06 -3.97
C GLY A 76 -2.28 -5.54 -4.09
N PHE A 77 -3.23 -4.78 -3.58
CA PHE A 77 -3.28 -3.33 -3.69
C PHE A 77 -3.18 -2.65 -2.32
N ALA A 78 -2.37 -1.60 -2.24
CA ALA A 78 -2.31 -0.67 -1.12
C ALA A 78 -2.50 0.77 -1.61
N GLY A 79 -3.53 1.45 -1.09
CA GLY A 79 -3.92 2.81 -1.47
C GLY A 79 -5.41 3.07 -1.24
N ALA A 80 -5.95 4.14 -1.83
CA ALA A 80 -7.37 4.44 -1.76
C ALA A 80 -8.22 3.40 -2.51
N THR A 81 -9.31 2.93 -1.90
CA THR A 81 -10.11 1.81 -2.42
C THR A 81 -10.67 2.05 -3.83
N ALA A 82 -11.02 3.31 -4.16
CA ALA A 82 -11.52 3.67 -5.48
C ALA A 82 -10.48 3.44 -6.59
N ASP A 83 -9.21 3.58 -6.26
CA ASP A 83 -8.09 3.47 -7.20
C ASP A 83 -7.71 2.00 -7.48
N ALA A 84 -8.00 1.11 -6.53
CA ALA A 84 -7.72 -0.31 -6.64
C ALA A 84 -8.36 -0.95 -7.88
N PHE A 85 -9.64 -0.66 -8.13
CA PHE A 85 -10.37 -1.24 -9.25
C PHE A 85 -9.77 -0.81 -10.59
N THR A 86 -9.51 0.49 -10.73
CA THR A 86 -8.91 1.05 -11.95
C THR A 86 -7.54 0.43 -12.24
N LEU A 87 -6.67 0.31 -11.22
CA LEU A 87 -5.34 -0.24 -11.39
C LEU A 87 -5.35 -1.74 -11.69
N PHE A 88 -6.25 -2.52 -11.07
CA PHE A 88 -6.41 -3.93 -11.41
C PHE A 88 -6.89 -4.13 -12.86
N GLU A 89 -7.88 -3.35 -13.32
CA GLU A 89 -8.39 -3.43 -14.69
C GLU A 89 -7.31 -3.04 -15.71
N LEU A 90 -6.57 -1.97 -15.44
CA LEU A 90 -5.45 -1.56 -16.30
C LEU A 90 -4.35 -2.61 -16.34
N PHE A 91 -4.03 -3.21 -15.19
CA PHE A 91 -3.00 -4.24 -15.13
C PHE A 91 -3.43 -5.52 -15.87
N GLU A 92 -4.69 -5.94 -15.71
CA GLU A 92 -5.27 -7.07 -16.43
C GLU A 92 -5.22 -6.86 -17.94
N ALA A 93 -5.58 -5.68 -18.43
CA ALA A 93 -5.45 -5.32 -19.85
C ALA A 93 -3.99 -5.38 -20.35
N LYS A 94 -3.00 -5.05 -19.49
CA LYS A 94 -1.58 -5.23 -19.86
C LYS A 94 -1.17 -6.70 -19.90
N LEU A 95 -1.64 -7.51 -18.96
CA LEU A 95 -1.40 -8.97 -18.97
C LEU A 95 -1.94 -9.60 -20.26
N ASP A 96 -3.18 -9.28 -20.64
CA ASP A 96 -3.80 -9.77 -21.87
C ASP A 96 -2.99 -9.35 -23.11
N LYS A 97 -2.62 -8.08 -23.17
CA LYS A 97 -1.84 -7.54 -24.30
C LYS A 97 -0.47 -8.19 -24.45
N HIS A 98 0.15 -8.62 -23.36
CA HIS A 98 1.51 -9.16 -23.34
C HIS A 98 1.57 -10.65 -23.03
N ALA A 99 0.51 -11.40 -23.39
CA ALA A 99 0.44 -12.86 -23.27
C ALA A 99 0.77 -13.36 -21.84
N ASN A 100 0.25 -12.68 -20.83
CA ASN A 100 0.49 -12.91 -19.39
C ASN A 100 1.95 -12.79 -18.95
N ASN A 101 2.82 -12.12 -19.71
CA ASN A 101 4.17 -11.82 -19.26
C ASN A 101 4.12 -10.75 -18.16
N LEU A 102 4.30 -11.18 -16.90
CA LEU A 102 4.16 -10.36 -15.70
C LEU A 102 5.07 -9.13 -15.73
N THR A 103 6.37 -9.34 -15.99
CA THR A 103 7.36 -8.26 -15.99
C THR A 103 7.07 -7.23 -17.07
N ARG A 104 6.71 -7.68 -18.29
CA ARG A 104 6.36 -6.78 -19.37
C ARG A 104 5.09 -5.98 -19.06
N ALA A 105 4.06 -6.63 -18.55
CA ALA A 105 2.81 -5.99 -18.14
C ALA A 105 3.05 -4.93 -17.04
N ALA A 106 3.88 -5.26 -16.05
CA ALA A 106 4.25 -4.35 -14.96
C ALA A 106 4.97 -3.10 -15.46
N VAL A 107 5.96 -3.26 -16.34
CA VAL A 107 6.70 -2.12 -16.94
C VAL A 107 5.77 -1.23 -17.77
N GLU A 108 4.87 -1.82 -18.55
CA GLU A 108 3.93 -1.04 -19.38
C GLU A 108 2.86 -0.32 -18.54
N LEU A 109 2.40 -0.94 -17.43
CA LEU A 109 1.55 -0.24 -16.47
C LEU A 109 2.29 0.92 -15.79
N ALA A 110 3.51 0.71 -15.32
CA ALA A 110 4.30 1.74 -14.66
C ALA A 110 4.57 2.96 -15.55
N LYS A 111 4.85 2.73 -16.83
CA LYS A 111 5.00 3.80 -17.84
C LYS A 111 3.72 4.61 -17.99
N GLU A 112 2.58 3.94 -18.15
CA GLU A 112 1.28 4.59 -18.27
C GLU A 112 0.91 5.34 -16.99
N TRP A 113 1.10 4.72 -15.83
CA TRP A 113 0.83 5.33 -14.52
C TRP A 113 1.59 6.64 -14.33
N ARG A 114 2.87 6.65 -14.68
CA ARG A 114 3.72 7.84 -14.57
C ARG A 114 3.34 8.95 -15.56
N THR A 115 2.83 8.63 -16.74
CA THR A 115 2.56 9.60 -17.81
C THR A 115 1.11 10.09 -17.85
N ASP A 116 0.15 9.31 -17.40
CA ASP A 116 -1.26 9.74 -17.30
C ASP A 116 -1.47 10.64 -16.10
N ARG A 117 -1.91 11.89 -16.35
CA ARG A 117 -2.14 12.88 -15.27
C ARG A 117 -3.19 12.46 -14.25
N ARG A 118 -4.13 11.59 -14.61
CA ARG A 118 -5.17 11.08 -13.70
C ARG A 118 -4.59 10.00 -12.81
N LEU A 119 -3.86 9.07 -13.37
CA LEU A 119 -3.21 7.98 -12.65
C LEU A 119 -2.05 8.50 -11.77
N GLY A 120 -1.28 9.47 -12.23
CA GLY A 120 -0.15 10.04 -11.49
C GLY A 120 -0.52 10.77 -10.18
N ARG A 121 -1.83 10.93 -9.90
CA ARG A 121 -2.33 11.43 -8.61
C ARG A 121 -2.62 10.33 -7.61
N LEU A 122 -2.57 9.07 -8.04
CA LEU A 122 -2.89 7.93 -7.19
C LEU A 122 -1.70 7.61 -6.28
N GLU A 123 -1.89 7.79 -4.99
CA GLU A 123 -0.94 7.33 -3.97
C GLU A 123 -1.21 5.85 -3.68
N ALA A 124 -0.66 4.99 -4.53
CA ALA A 124 -0.92 3.57 -4.48
C ALA A 124 0.31 2.73 -4.81
N MET A 125 0.26 1.47 -4.41
CA MET A 125 1.24 0.44 -4.74
C MET A 125 0.53 -0.86 -5.08
N LEU A 126 1.10 -1.62 -6.02
CA LEU A 126 0.68 -2.99 -6.33
C LEU A 126 1.82 -3.96 -6.01
N ALA A 127 1.48 -5.04 -5.30
CA ALA A 127 2.31 -6.23 -5.21
C ALA A 127 1.71 -7.28 -6.14
N VAL A 128 2.45 -7.71 -7.13
CA VAL A 128 1.99 -8.69 -8.12
C VAL A 128 2.95 -9.87 -8.20
N ALA A 129 2.42 -11.07 -8.34
CA ALA A 129 3.26 -12.26 -8.48
C ALA A 129 2.60 -13.31 -9.37
N ASP A 130 3.45 -14.03 -10.10
CA ASP A 130 3.15 -15.28 -10.77
C ASP A 130 4.09 -16.39 -10.25
N LYS A 131 4.13 -17.54 -10.92
CA LYS A 131 5.00 -18.65 -10.53
C LYS A 131 6.49 -18.34 -10.62
N GLU A 132 6.90 -17.36 -11.44
CA GLU A 132 8.29 -17.05 -11.74
C GLU A 132 8.81 -15.82 -10.99
N ALA A 133 8.02 -14.74 -10.94
CA ALA A 133 8.45 -13.44 -10.41
C ALA A 133 7.48 -12.86 -9.39
N SER A 134 8.00 -11.97 -8.53
CA SER A 134 7.21 -11.14 -7.60
C SER A 134 7.69 -9.70 -7.76
N LEU A 135 6.78 -8.80 -8.11
CA LEU A 135 7.10 -7.41 -8.45
C LEU A 135 6.30 -6.43 -7.60
N LEU A 136 6.96 -5.36 -7.20
CA LEU A 136 6.36 -4.17 -6.63
C LEU A 136 6.26 -3.09 -7.71
N ILE A 137 5.07 -2.54 -7.91
CA ILE A 137 4.80 -1.43 -8.84
C ILE A 137 4.33 -0.23 -8.03
N SER A 138 4.98 0.92 -8.21
CA SER A 138 4.62 2.17 -7.53
C SER A 138 4.03 3.21 -8.51
N GLY A 139 3.26 4.16 -7.95
CA GLY A 139 2.73 5.30 -8.70
C GLY A 139 3.80 6.24 -9.27
N ASN A 140 5.03 6.17 -8.77
CA ASN A 140 6.17 6.91 -9.30
C ASN A 140 6.75 6.29 -10.59
N GLY A 141 6.24 5.12 -10.98
CA GLY A 141 6.70 4.39 -12.16
C GLY A 141 7.81 3.39 -11.89
N ASP A 142 8.07 3.07 -10.62
CA ASP A 142 9.06 2.06 -10.25
C ASP A 142 8.48 0.66 -10.43
N VAL A 143 9.28 -0.25 -10.96
CA VAL A 143 9.03 -1.69 -10.97
C VAL A 143 10.23 -2.35 -10.33
N LEU A 144 10.02 -2.92 -9.16
CA LEU A 144 11.07 -3.53 -8.35
C LEU A 144 10.81 -5.03 -8.19
N GLU A 145 11.83 -5.83 -8.39
CA GLU A 145 11.85 -7.25 -8.02
C GLU A 145 12.71 -7.38 -6.75
N PRO A 146 12.11 -7.52 -5.56
CA PRO A 146 12.86 -7.60 -4.33
C PRO A 146 13.63 -8.91 -4.22
N GLU A 147 14.78 -8.85 -3.57
CA GLU A 147 15.53 -10.05 -3.19
C GLU A 147 14.62 -11.00 -2.40
N GLN A 148 14.77 -12.30 -2.63
CA GLN A 148 13.99 -13.37 -1.97
C GLN A 148 12.47 -13.34 -2.26
N GLY A 149 11.97 -12.51 -3.19
CA GLY A 149 10.56 -12.41 -3.51
C GLY A 149 9.66 -11.97 -2.34
N LEU A 150 10.24 -11.27 -1.35
CA LEU A 150 9.54 -10.75 -0.19
C LEU A 150 9.10 -9.29 -0.44
N ILE A 151 7.79 -9.07 -0.52
CA ILE A 151 7.18 -7.75 -0.73
C ILE A 151 6.23 -7.49 0.44
N ALA A 152 6.28 -6.28 1.00
CA ALA A 152 5.24 -5.81 1.91
C ALA A 152 4.92 -4.35 1.65
N ILE A 153 3.63 -4.03 1.52
CA ILE A 153 3.14 -2.69 1.19
C ILE A 153 1.99 -2.27 2.11
N GLY A 154 1.76 -0.97 2.17
CA GLY A 154 0.73 -0.35 3.00
C GLY A 154 1.18 -0.06 4.42
N SER A 155 0.26 0.41 5.26
CA SER A 155 0.55 0.96 6.61
C SER A 155 1.19 -0.06 7.56
N GLY A 156 0.74 -1.32 7.54
CA GLY A 156 1.33 -2.41 8.32
C GLY A 156 2.49 -3.12 7.61
N GLY A 157 2.81 -2.72 6.38
CA GLY A 157 3.85 -3.34 5.56
C GLY A 157 5.20 -3.50 6.27
N PRO A 158 5.76 -2.46 6.90
CA PRO A 158 7.04 -2.56 7.59
C PRO A 158 7.06 -3.62 8.71
N PHE A 159 5.96 -3.78 9.45
CA PHE A 159 5.84 -4.77 10.52
C PHE A 159 5.72 -6.19 9.95
N ALA A 160 4.88 -6.37 8.91
CA ALA A 160 4.76 -7.65 8.22
C ALA A 160 6.08 -8.05 7.57
N LEU A 161 6.80 -7.10 6.93
CA LEU A 161 8.10 -7.33 6.31
C LEU A 161 9.14 -7.82 7.33
N ALA A 162 9.27 -7.14 8.45
CA ALA A 162 10.24 -7.50 9.50
C ALA A 162 9.95 -8.90 10.07
N ALA A 163 8.66 -9.18 10.35
CA ALA A 163 8.23 -10.49 10.85
C ALA A 163 8.50 -11.60 9.83
N ALA A 164 8.10 -11.40 8.56
CA ALA A 164 8.30 -12.41 7.51
C ALA A 164 9.78 -12.65 7.23
N LYS A 165 10.62 -11.60 7.23
CA LYS A 165 12.06 -11.73 7.04
C LYS A 165 12.68 -12.59 8.14
N ALA A 166 12.37 -12.34 9.40
CA ALA A 166 12.85 -13.14 10.52
C ALA A 166 12.37 -14.61 10.42
N LEU A 167 11.12 -14.85 10.03
CA LEU A 167 10.58 -16.20 9.87
C LEU A 167 11.20 -16.94 8.68
N LEU A 168 11.48 -16.24 7.57
CA LEU A 168 12.18 -16.82 6.41
C LEU A 168 13.60 -17.25 6.76
N GLU A 169 14.33 -16.45 7.54
CA GLU A 169 15.73 -16.70 7.90
C GLU A 169 15.87 -17.74 9.01
N HIS A 170 14.95 -17.77 9.99
CA HIS A 170 15.11 -18.52 11.24
C HIS A 170 14.07 -19.63 11.45
N SER A 171 13.29 -19.99 10.43
CA SER A 171 12.34 -21.09 10.53
C SER A 171 12.22 -21.89 9.24
N SER A 172 11.67 -23.10 9.36
CA SER A 172 11.30 -23.96 8.23
C SER A 172 9.81 -23.87 7.86
N LEU A 173 9.11 -22.83 8.31
CA LEU A 173 7.69 -22.64 8.03
C LEU A 173 7.43 -22.49 6.53
N PRO A 174 6.34 -23.06 6.00
CA PRO A 174 5.94 -22.84 4.61
C PRO A 174 5.53 -21.37 4.39
N ALA A 175 5.60 -20.90 3.13
CA ALA A 175 5.28 -19.53 2.76
C ALA A 175 3.93 -19.05 3.30
N ARG A 176 2.91 -19.92 3.27
CA ARG A 176 1.56 -19.62 3.77
C ARG A 176 1.54 -19.27 5.26
N ASP A 177 2.23 -20.07 6.07
CA ASP A 177 2.28 -19.85 7.53
C ASP A 177 3.07 -18.59 7.87
N ILE A 178 4.12 -18.29 7.10
CA ILE A 178 4.90 -17.05 7.24
C ILE A 178 4.00 -15.85 6.96
N VAL A 179 3.26 -15.85 5.85
CA VAL A 179 2.33 -14.77 5.48
C VAL A 179 1.28 -14.56 6.57
N GLU A 180 0.64 -15.64 7.03
CA GLU A 180 -0.39 -15.57 8.07
C GLU A 180 0.15 -15.00 9.38
N LYS A 181 1.30 -15.49 9.85
CA LYS A 181 1.94 -15.01 11.09
C LYS A 181 2.41 -13.57 10.97
N ALA A 182 2.98 -13.19 9.84
CA ALA A 182 3.45 -11.81 9.60
C ALA A 182 2.28 -10.81 9.59
N LEU A 183 1.14 -11.18 8.98
CA LEU A 183 -0.05 -10.33 8.99
C LEU A 183 -0.68 -10.23 10.39
N LYS A 184 -0.69 -11.31 11.18
CA LYS A 184 -1.14 -11.27 12.58
C LYS A 184 -0.29 -10.32 13.40
N ILE A 185 1.05 -10.43 13.32
CA ILE A 185 1.97 -9.51 14.00
C ILE A 185 1.76 -8.06 13.56
N ALA A 186 1.56 -7.83 12.26
CA ALA A 186 1.25 -6.49 11.77
C ALA A 186 -0.08 -5.96 12.32
N GLY A 187 -1.11 -6.82 12.46
CA GLY A 187 -2.40 -6.48 13.05
C GLY A 187 -2.34 -6.17 14.53
N ASP A 188 -1.40 -6.78 15.27
CA ASP A 188 -1.17 -6.50 16.69
C ASP A 188 -0.49 -5.14 16.92
N ILE A 189 0.24 -4.62 15.93
CA ILE A 189 1.08 -3.42 16.07
C ILE A 189 0.46 -2.21 15.36
N CYS A 190 -0.03 -2.40 14.14
CA CYS A 190 -0.51 -1.33 13.27
C CYS A 190 -2.02 -1.12 13.44
N ILE A 191 -2.41 0.06 13.94
CA ILE A 191 -3.83 0.43 14.13
C ILE A 191 -4.65 0.44 12.82
N TYR A 192 -3.98 0.45 11.66
CA TYR A 192 -4.59 0.41 10.33
C TYR A 192 -4.63 -0.98 9.72
N THR A 193 -4.38 -2.03 10.50
CA THR A 193 -4.34 -3.43 10.06
C THR A 193 -5.18 -4.27 11.02
N ASN A 194 -5.97 -5.20 10.48
CA ASN A 194 -6.76 -6.11 11.31
C ASN A 194 -6.45 -7.59 11.04
N HIS A 195 -7.10 -8.48 11.78
CA HIS A 195 -6.91 -9.93 11.69
C HIS A 195 -7.84 -10.63 10.69
N ASN A 196 -8.65 -9.89 9.92
CA ASN A 196 -9.46 -10.45 8.83
C ASN A 196 -8.57 -10.68 7.60
N ILE A 197 -7.83 -11.77 7.61
CA ILE A 197 -6.78 -12.07 6.63
C ILE A 197 -7.37 -12.84 5.45
N THR A 198 -7.05 -12.40 4.23
CA THR A 198 -7.26 -13.15 2.99
C THR A 198 -5.91 -13.59 2.44
N ILE A 199 -5.79 -14.85 1.99
CA ILE A 199 -4.55 -15.42 1.45
C ILE A 199 -4.84 -16.12 0.13
N GLU A 200 -3.99 -15.86 -0.88
CA GLU A 200 -3.95 -16.50 -2.18
C GLU A 200 -2.57 -17.14 -2.42
N GLU A 201 -2.53 -18.28 -3.12
CA GLU A 201 -1.32 -19.09 -3.35
C GLU A 201 -1.25 -19.57 -4.82
N LEU A 202 -0.05 -19.57 -5.42
CA LEU A 202 0.30 -20.15 -6.71
C LEU A 202 1.42 -21.18 -6.56
#